data_446e2cc936c261bbcea63c3a44093bf7
#
_entry.id   446e2cc936c261bbcea63c3a44093bf7
#
_cell.length_a   1.000
_cell.length_b   1.000
_cell.length_c   1.000
_cell.angle_alpha   90.00
_cell.angle_beta   90.00
_cell.angle_gamma   90.00
#
_symmetry.space_group_name_H-M   'P 1'
#
loop_
_entity.id
_entity.type
_entity.pdbx_description
1 polymer ?
#
loop_
_entity_poly.entity_id
_entity_poly.type
_entity_poly.pdbx_seq_one_letter_code
_entity_poly.pdbx_strand_id
1 'polypeptide(L)'
;MIEREEMQEVVRRYKEPICLILGSHSALDKIQAARNFGLRRIVYTTPARAIIYLSNPIVGKENENIEDLPTLTKRDVIVRFDPKDIPKNGDWKEAILVLDNYSDIVKYVDDLINLECIHPTDRAFSTYVGGDEKCSKIEKEFAVPIVGSRKLLKIENRGEVERDYYWFAEQAGIPTPKSYKGKYEITNSGIKFKEFIDEPMLLKAEHAQRQLEREFIWAVDSQDMEEQVEKKLSSGELSIESLKHARLEQIVLGPHANINFFFSPLYAQEDWGESEEAFQKIYGVDKKTARIFLANEFISIDERRETVWDGIRRMPIDIQQKLKEKEREGKFKSTFEVTLHSMLSIRESLIKDALNCANAFLLACLKYEPPGIIGPWCLQTIITWDKVSKYNYKPVLKFDATLGDVPKTAADYGLYDVSEKAKDIEMHIFVTQDVAVRHGGGANVHMGVGAQYSNAKYKRIMSLGDRTALEIRNAIKKKKLEELVT
;
A
#
# COMPACT_ATOMS: atom_id res chain seq x y z
N MET A 1 19.65 -10.95 8.25
CA MET A 1 18.38 -10.60 7.57
C MET A 1 17.92 -11.82 6.80
N ILE A 2 16.63 -12.02 6.70
CA ILE A 2 16.06 -13.11 5.89
C ILE A 2 16.22 -12.74 4.42
N GLU A 3 16.91 -13.58 3.66
CA GLU A 3 17.15 -13.34 2.25
C GLU A 3 16.10 -14.03 1.37
N ARG A 4 15.85 -13.46 0.18
CA ARG A 4 14.84 -13.98 -0.75
C ARG A 4 15.12 -15.41 -1.17
N GLU A 5 16.38 -15.73 -1.42
CA GLU A 5 16.84 -17.04 -1.87
C GLU A 5 16.50 -18.14 -0.87
N GLU A 6 16.58 -17.85 0.43
CA GLU A 6 16.19 -18.77 1.49
C GLU A 6 14.69 -19.07 1.41
N MET A 7 13.86 -18.04 1.24
CA MET A 7 12.40 -18.21 1.12
C MET A 7 12.00 -18.94 -0.16
N GLN A 8 12.72 -18.69 -1.25
CA GLN A 8 12.52 -19.43 -2.48
C GLN A 8 12.84 -20.93 -2.32
N GLU A 9 13.92 -21.26 -1.62
CA GLU A 9 14.29 -22.65 -1.33
C GLU A 9 13.23 -23.33 -0.44
N VAL A 10 12.67 -22.61 0.52
CA VAL A 10 11.60 -23.11 1.40
C VAL A 10 10.36 -23.46 0.57
N VAL A 11 9.87 -22.56 -0.29
CA VAL A 11 8.62 -22.83 -1.04
C VAL A 11 8.76 -23.85 -2.17
N ARG A 12 9.98 -24.10 -2.67
CA ARG A 12 10.21 -25.20 -3.64
C ARG A 12 9.88 -26.57 -3.07
N ARG A 13 9.87 -26.71 -1.76
CA ARG A 13 9.51 -27.94 -1.05
C ARG A 13 8.03 -28.09 -0.76
N TYR A 14 7.25 -27.00 -0.92
CA TYR A 14 5.84 -26.97 -0.62
C TYR A 14 5.03 -27.74 -1.67
N LYS A 15 4.09 -28.57 -1.19
CA LYS A 15 3.16 -29.34 -2.02
C LYS A 15 1.79 -28.70 -2.08
N GLU A 16 1.29 -28.28 -0.92
CA GLU A 16 -0.04 -27.68 -0.74
C GLU A 16 0.08 -26.41 0.11
N PRO A 17 0.58 -25.30 -0.49
CA PRO A 17 0.76 -24.05 0.25
C PRO A 17 -0.53 -23.56 0.89
N ILE A 18 -0.42 -23.12 2.15
CA ILE A 18 -1.51 -22.60 2.97
C ILE A 18 -1.37 -21.08 3.08
N CYS A 19 -2.44 -20.34 2.79
CA CYS A 19 -2.45 -18.89 2.98
C CYS A 19 -2.54 -18.54 4.47
N LEU A 20 -1.49 -17.99 5.04
CA LEU A 20 -1.46 -17.45 6.40
C LEU A 20 -1.94 -16.01 6.38
N ILE A 21 -3.13 -15.74 6.88
CA ILE A 21 -3.81 -14.45 6.77
C ILE A 21 -3.86 -13.77 8.14
N LEU A 22 -3.33 -12.55 8.25
CA LEU A 22 -3.49 -11.74 9.45
C LEU A 22 -4.96 -11.30 9.58
N GLY A 23 -5.58 -11.66 10.70
CA GLY A 23 -6.98 -11.38 11.01
C GLY A 23 -7.22 -9.91 11.36
N SER A 24 -7.05 -9.02 10.39
CA SER A 24 -7.24 -7.58 10.51
C SER A 24 -7.50 -6.96 9.13
N HIS A 25 -7.89 -5.70 9.11
CA HIS A 25 -8.01 -4.81 7.96
C HIS A 25 -8.65 -5.41 6.69
N SER A 26 -7.92 -6.17 5.89
CA SER A 26 -8.37 -6.76 4.62
C SER A 26 -8.52 -8.29 4.69
N ALA A 27 -8.62 -8.85 5.89
CA ALA A 27 -8.64 -10.29 6.07
C ALA A 27 -9.85 -10.95 5.40
N LEU A 28 -11.04 -10.36 5.51
CA LEU A 28 -12.26 -10.94 4.92
C LEU A 28 -12.17 -11.07 3.39
N ASP A 29 -11.59 -10.08 2.71
CA ASP A 29 -11.34 -10.13 1.27
C ASP A 29 -10.38 -11.29 0.92
N LYS A 30 -9.26 -11.41 1.64
CA LYS A 30 -8.28 -12.49 1.43
C LYS A 30 -8.84 -13.88 1.77
N ILE A 31 -9.65 -13.99 2.81
CA ILE A 31 -10.32 -15.25 3.20
C ILE A 31 -11.28 -15.68 2.10
N GLN A 32 -12.15 -14.79 1.65
CA GLN A 32 -13.09 -15.07 0.56
C GLN A 32 -12.36 -15.46 -0.72
N ALA A 33 -11.31 -14.73 -1.06
CA ALA A 33 -10.49 -15.00 -2.22
C ALA A 33 -9.82 -16.37 -2.16
N ALA A 34 -9.23 -16.73 -1.03
CA ALA A 34 -8.64 -18.05 -0.85
C ALA A 34 -9.69 -19.17 -1.04
N ARG A 35 -10.93 -18.96 -0.57
CA ARG A 35 -12.06 -19.89 -0.84
C ARG A 35 -12.37 -19.99 -2.32
N ASN A 36 -12.53 -18.86 -3.00
CA ASN A 36 -12.89 -18.80 -4.42
C ASN A 36 -11.89 -19.55 -5.32
N PHE A 37 -10.63 -19.64 -4.88
CA PHE A 37 -9.56 -20.29 -5.61
C PHE A 37 -9.12 -21.65 -5.01
N GLY A 38 -9.88 -22.20 -4.06
CA GLY A 38 -9.62 -23.51 -3.46
C GLY A 38 -8.30 -23.59 -2.70
N LEU A 39 -7.88 -22.49 -2.05
CA LEU A 39 -6.67 -22.44 -1.22
C LEU A 39 -7.02 -22.68 0.25
N ARG A 40 -6.27 -23.58 0.90
CA ARG A 40 -6.33 -23.72 2.37
C ARG A 40 -5.79 -22.44 3.02
N ARG A 41 -6.32 -22.10 4.23
CA ARG A 41 -5.97 -20.87 4.90
C ARG A 41 -5.96 -21.00 6.42
N ILE A 42 -5.06 -20.27 7.03
CA ILE A 42 -5.01 -20.05 8.48
C ILE A 42 -5.20 -18.57 8.71
N VAL A 43 -6.22 -18.19 9.49
CA VAL A 43 -6.47 -16.82 9.89
C VAL A 43 -6.00 -16.67 11.33
N TYR A 44 -4.88 -15.98 11.55
CA TYR A 44 -4.42 -15.71 12.92
C TYR A 44 -4.95 -14.38 13.42
N THR A 45 -5.48 -14.38 14.63
CA THR A 45 -6.17 -13.24 15.24
C THR A 45 -5.98 -13.21 16.75
N THR A 46 -6.48 -12.16 17.40
CA THR A 46 -6.48 -12.03 18.86
C THR A 46 -7.88 -12.27 19.42
N PRO A 47 -8.04 -12.58 20.73
CA PRO A 47 -9.35 -12.77 21.36
C PRO A 47 -10.30 -11.60 21.11
N ALA A 48 -9.79 -10.35 21.15
CA ALA A 48 -10.60 -9.14 20.93
C ALA A 48 -11.22 -9.04 19.54
N ARG A 49 -10.63 -9.69 18.52
CA ARG A 49 -11.10 -9.66 17.13
C ARG A 49 -11.60 -11.01 16.62
N ALA A 50 -11.45 -12.06 17.39
CA ALA A 50 -11.83 -13.42 16.99
C ALA A 50 -13.30 -13.52 16.59
N ILE A 51 -14.20 -12.74 17.21
CA ILE A 51 -15.64 -12.73 16.92
C ILE A 51 -15.91 -12.50 15.42
N ILE A 52 -15.10 -11.68 14.73
CA ILE A 52 -15.27 -11.38 13.31
C ILE A 52 -15.18 -12.66 12.46
N TYR A 53 -14.23 -13.53 12.80
CA TYR A 53 -13.94 -14.75 12.04
C TYR A 53 -14.75 -15.94 12.53
N LEU A 54 -15.04 -16.00 13.82
CA LEU A 54 -15.90 -17.04 14.40
C LEU A 54 -17.37 -16.91 13.98
N SER A 55 -17.83 -15.66 13.74
CA SER A 55 -19.22 -15.39 13.33
C SER A 55 -19.42 -15.47 11.81
N ASN A 56 -18.35 -15.42 11.03
CA ASN A 56 -18.39 -15.38 9.57
C ASN A 56 -17.81 -16.62 8.86
N PRO A 57 -17.62 -17.80 9.49
CA PRO A 57 -17.18 -18.96 8.74
C PRO A 57 -18.30 -19.34 7.78
N ILE A 58 -18.16 -19.01 6.51
CA ILE A 58 -19.02 -19.56 5.49
C ILE A 58 -18.46 -20.94 5.16
N VAL A 59 -19.22 -21.95 5.50
CA VAL A 59 -18.90 -23.34 5.28
C VAL A 59 -19.89 -23.85 4.24
N GLY A 60 -19.45 -23.92 3.01
CA GLY A 60 -20.17 -24.53 1.91
C GLY A 60 -19.21 -25.39 1.11
N LYS A 61 -19.70 -26.37 0.39
CA LYS A 61 -18.89 -27.09 -0.59
C LYS A 61 -18.57 -26.15 -1.75
N GLU A 62 -17.33 -26.21 -2.26
CA GLU A 62 -16.97 -25.55 -3.50
C GLU A 62 -18.00 -25.96 -4.59
N ASN A 63 -18.66 -25.00 -5.24
CA ASN A 63 -19.67 -25.15 -6.29
C ASN A 63 -21.13 -25.37 -5.85
N GLU A 64 -21.51 -25.15 -4.61
CA GLU A 64 -22.92 -25.11 -4.24
C GLU A 64 -23.56 -23.78 -4.68
N ASN A 65 -24.78 -23.84 -5.23
CA ASN A 65 -25.56 -22.65 -5.54
C ASN A 65 -25.92 -21.92 -4.24
N ILE A 66 -25.97 -20.59 -4.30
CA ILE A 66 -26.38 -19.74 -3.14
C ILE A 66 -27.74 -20.15 -2.60
N GLU A 67 -28.63 -20.67 -3.44
CA GLU A 67 -29.97 -21.16 -3.06
C GLU A 67 -29.92 -22.42 -2.18
N ASP A 68 -28.82 -23.16 -2.26
CA ASP A 68 -28.56 -24.36 -1.46
C ASP A 68 -27.65 -24.07 -0.26
N LEU A 69 -27.46 -22.80 0.11
CA LEU A 69 -26.60 -22.38 1.24
C LEU A 69 -27.05 -23.00 2.55
N PRO A 70 -26.28 -23.90 2.98
CA PRO A 70 -26.66 -24.95 3.83
C PRO A 70 -26.40 -24.66 5.26
N THR A 71 -26.85 -25.52 5.93
CA THR A 71 -26.31 -26.06 7.17
C THR A 71 -24.79 -26.02 7.16
N LEU A 72 -24.23 -25.05 7.91
CA LEU A 72 -22.82 -24.97 8.24
C LEU A 72 -22.32 -26.36 8.67
N THR A 73 -21.47 -26.98 7.88
CA THR A 73 -20.80 -28.19 8.33
C THR A 73 -19.58 -27.80 9.16
N LYS A 74 -19.58 -28.11 10.43
CA LYS A 74 -18.49 -27.80 11.39
C LYS A 74 -17.14 -28.43 11.03
N ARG A 75 -17.07 -29.23 9.96
CA ARG A 75 -15.89 -30.05 9.64
C ARG A 75 -14.79 -29.30 8.89
N ASP A 76 -15.14 -28.27 8.16
CA ASP A 76 -14.21 -27.56 7.28
C ASP A 76 -13.49 -26.40 7.97
N VAL A 77 -13.97 -25.97 9.15
CA VAL A 77 -13.38 -24.90 9.97
C VAL A 77 -12.94 -25.45 11.30
N ILE A 78 -11.68 -25.26 11.65
CA ILE A 78 -11.12 -25.62 12.95
C ILE A 78 -10.67 -24.36 13.69
N VAL A 79 -10.74 -24.38 15.01
CA VAL A 79 -10.24 -23.31 15.89
C VAL A 79 -9.11 -23.85 16.74
N ARG A 80 -7.98 -23.14 16.77
CA ARG A 80 -6.78 -23.53 17.53
C ARG A 80 -6.20 -22.33 18.25
N PHE A 81 -5.46 -22.60 19.31
CA PHE A 81 -4.75 -21.61 20.13
C PHE A 81 -3.24 -21.79 20.06
N ASP A 82 -2.79 -22.87 19.46
CA ASP A 82 -1.39 -23.15 19.16
C ASP A 82 -1.30 -23.68 17.70
N PRO A 83 -0.39 -23.14 16.87
CA PRO A 83 -0.16 -23.65 15.53
C PRO A 83 0.20 -25.13 15.45
N LYS A 84 0.85 -25.69 16.49
CA LYS A 84 1.20 -27.11 16.59
C LYS A 84 -0.02 -28.04 16.58
N ASP A 85 -1.16 -27.53 17.03
CA ASP A 85 -2.42 -28.27 17.06
C ASP A 85 -3.14 -28.26 15.70
N ILE A 86 -2.62 -27.53 14.71
CA ILE A 86 -3.17 -27.52 13.35
C ILE A 86 -2.65 -28.72 12.60
N PRO A 87 -3.50 -29.68 12.21
CA PRO A 87 -3.04 -30.86 11.49
C PRO A 87 -2.54 -30.50 10.10
N LYS A 88 -1.33 -30.93 9.72
CA LYS A 88 -0.78 -30.71 8.37
C LYS A 88 -1.69 -31.31 7.29
N ASN A 89 -2.22 -32.50 7.54
CA ASN A 89 -3.13 -33.20 6.66
C ASN A 89 -4.54 -33.22 7.29
N GLY A 90 -5.57 -33.31 6.45
CA GLY A 90 -6.97 -33.36 6.91
C GLY A 90 -7.90 -32.62 5.98
N ASP A 91 -9.19 -32.79 6.19
CA ASP A 91 -10.25 -32.24 5.34
C ASP A 91 -10.56 -30.77 5.65
N TRP A 92 -9.90 -30.16 6.64
CA TRP A 92 -10.14 -28.75 6.97
C TRP A 92 -9.68 -27.81 5.85
N LYS A 93 -10.46 -26.77 5.63
CA LYS A 93 -10.19 -25.73 4.61
C LYS A 93 -9.75 -24.40 5.24
N GLU A 94 -10.20 -24.14 6.44
CA GLU A 94 -9.92 -22.90 7.19
C GLU A 94 -9.58 -23.24 8.64
N ALA A 95 -8.50 -22.63 9.15
CA ALA A 95 -8.16 -22.65 10.56
C ALA A 95 -8.22 -21.23 11.10
N ILE A 96 -8.89 -21.04 12.23
CA ILE A 96 -8.85 -19.79 13.00
C ILE A 96 -7.87 -20.02 14.15
N LEU A 97 -6.74 -19.33 14.10
CA LEU A 97 -5.69 -19.40 15.12
C LEU A 97 -5.81 -18.17 16.03
N VAL A 98 -6.15 -18.39 17.27
CA VAL A 98 -6.30 -17.31 18.26
C VAL A 98 -5.04 -17.22 19.11
N LEU A 99 -4.30 -16.12 18.99
CA LEU A 99 -3.07 -15.82 19.74
C LEU A 99 -3.34 -14.69 20.73
N ASP A 100 -2.59 -14.62 21.81
CA ASP A 100 -2.69 -13.51 22.77
C ASP A 100 -2.37 -12.17 22.09
N ASN A 101 -1.30 -12.15 21.28
CA ASN A 101 -0.91 -10.98 20.49
C ASN A 101 -0.56 -11.39 19.06
N TYR A 102 -0.76 -10.50 18.09
CA TYR A 102 -0.37 -10.75 16.69
C TYR A 102 1.12 -11.00 16.53
N SER A 103 1.97 -10.34 17.33
CA SER A 103 3.41 -10.50 17.30
C SER A 103 3.88 -11.89 17.76
N ASP A 104 3.04 -12.63 18.49
CA ASP A 104 3.39 -13.98 18.95
C ASP A 104 3.54 -14.97 17.78
N ILE A 105 2.97 -14.67 16.61
CA ILE A 105 3.11 -15.52 15.42
C ILE A 105 4.57 -15.77 15.02
N VAL A 106 5.48 -14.84 15.36
CA VAL A 106 6.93 -14.98 15.10
C VAL A 106 7.55 -16.15 15.87
N LYS A 107 7.00 -16.52 17.03
CA LYS A 107 7.48 -17.63 17.86
C LYS A 107 7.25 -19.00 17.20
N TYR A 108 6.38 -19.06 16.20
CA TYR A 108 5.91 -20.29 15.55
C TYR A 108 6.39 -20.42 14.09
N VAL A 109 7.43 -19.71 13.71
CA VAL A 109 7.92 -19.70 12.32
C VAL A 109 8.20 -21.09 11.79
N ASP A 110 8.87 -21.96 12.58
CA ASP A 110 9.19 -23.33 12.16
C ASP A 110 7.92 -24.18 11.97
N ASP A 111 6.95 -24.05 12.88
CA ASP A 111 5.67 -24.76 12.78
C ASP A 111 4.88 -24.31 11.53
N LEU A 112 4.90 -23.02 11.23
CA LEU A 112 4.25 -22.45 10.05
C LEU A 112 4.92 -22.87 8.74
N ILE A 113 6.25 -22.96 8.72
CA ILE A 113 7.00 -23.51 7.59
C ILE A 113 6.67 -24.99 7.39
N ASN A 114 6.61 -25.77 8.47
CA ASN A 114 6.22 -27.17 8.43
C ASN A 114 4.80 -27.38 7.92
N LEU A 115 3.90 -26.43 8.18
CA LEU A 115 2.53 -26.39 7.64
C LEU A 115 2.47 -25.92 6.18
N GLU A 116 3.59 -25.54 5.56
CA GLU A 116 3.68 -24.98 4.21
C GLU A 116 2.98 -23.63 4.07
N CYS A 117 3.05 -22.76 5.11
CA CYS A 117 2.44 -21.45 5.10
C CYS A 117 3.16 -20.45 4.20
N ILE A 118 2.37 -19.63 3.49
CA ILE A 118 2.80 -18.43 2.77
C ILE A 118 1.96 -17.25 3.27
N HIS A 119 2.54 -16.06 3.41
CA HIS A 119 1.87 -14.90 4.01
C HIS A 119 1.60 -13.78 2.99
N PRO A 120 0.38 -13.62 2.45
CA PRO A 120 -0.01 -12.44 1.69
C PRO A 120 -0.08 -11.20 2.59
N THR A 121 0.80 -10.22 2.38
CA THR A 121 0.92 -9.03 3.24
C THR A 121 -0.25 -8.07 3.15
N ASP A 122 -0.47 -7.30 4.24
CA ASP A 122 -1.41 -6.18 4.30
C ASP A 122 -0.88 -5.05 5.21
N ARG A 123 -1.65 -3.97 5.32
CA ARG A 123 -1.28 -2.79 6.12
C ARG A 123 -0.96 -3.12 7.58
N ALA A 124 -1.72 -4.01 8.18
CA ALA A 124 -1.62 -4.32 9.60
C ALA A 124 -0.38 -5.15 9.94
N PHE A 125 0.23 -5.80 8.95
CA PHE A 125 1.32 -6.74 9.17
C PHE A 125 2.54 -6.10 9.82
N SER A 126 3.09 -5.03 9.24
CA SER A 126 4.24 -4.32 9.81
C SER A 126 3.94 -3.74 11.19
N THR A 127 2.71 -3.29 11.41
CA THR A 127 2.27 -2.66 12.65
C THR A 127 2.05 -3.67 13.76
N TYR A 128 1.29 -4.75 13.51
CA TYR A 128 0.87 -5.66 14.56
C TYR A 128 1.84 -6.81 14.79
N VAL A 129 2.53 -7.26 13.77
CA VAL A 129 3.54 -8.31 13.89
C VAL A 129 4.91 -7.73 14.22
N GLY A 130 5.27 -6.62 13.57
CA GLY A 130 6.54 -5.94 13.83
C GLY A 130 6.61 -5.24 15.19
N GLY A 131 5.46 -4.80 15.75
CA GLY A 131 5.43 -4.06 17.01
C GLY A 131 6.25 -2.78 16.93
N ASP A 132 6.99 -2.46 17.99
CA ASP A 132 7.84 -1.25 18.07
C ASP A 132 9.00 -1.30 17.07
N GLU A 133 9.50 -2.48 16.72
CA GLU A 133 10.55 -2.66 15.72
C GLU A 133 10.05 -2.59 14.28
N LYS A 134 8.71 -2.54 14.07
CA LYS A 134 8.06 -2.42 12.77
C LYS A 134 8.61 -3.44 11.74
N CYS A 135 9.08 -2.94 10.58
CA CYS A 135 9.60 -3.80 9.51
C CYS A 135 10.90 -4.52 9.88
N SER A 136 11.72 -3.98 10.79
CA SER A 136 13.00 -4.59 11.18
C SER A 136 12.82 -5.98 11.79
N LYS A 137 11.81 -6.17 12.63
CA LYS A 137 11.47 -7.48 13.21
C LYS A 137 11.04 -8.48 12.14
N ILE A 138 10.21 -8.03 11.20
CA ILE A 138 9.76 -8.87 10.07
C ILE A 138 10.95 -9.29 9.19
N GLU A 139 11.88 -8.37 8.92
CA GLU A 139 13.07 -8.64 8.11
C GLU A 139 14.04 -9.62 8.77
N LYS A 140 14.05 -9.71 10.10
CA LYS A 140 15.00 -10.53 10.85
C LYS A 140 14.42 -11.84 11.35
N GLU A 141 13.17 -11.86 11.77
CA GLU A 141 12.61 -12.93 12.58
C GLU A 141 11.45 -13.68 11.94
N PHE A 142 10.69 -13.05 11.03
CA PHE A 142 9.54 -13.70 10.40
C PHE A 142 9.97 -14.46 9.14
N ALA A 143 10.61 -15.63 9.30
CA ALA A 143 11.11 -16.45 8.20
C ALA A 143 10.02 -17.26 7.45
N VAL A 144 8.74 -16.94 7.63
CA VAL A 144 7.67 -17.48 6.77
C VAL A 144 7.72 -16.76 5.41
N PRO A 145 7.64 -17.48 4.27
CA PRO A 145 7.64 -16.87 2.95
C PRO A 145 6.50 -15.85 2.78
N ILE A 146 6.86 -14.63 2.43
CA ILE A 146 5.92 -13.52 2.21
C ILE A 146 5.58 -13.44 0.74
N VAL A 147 4.29 -13.52 0.38
CA VAL A 147 3.81 -13.18 -0.96
C VAL A 147 3.75 -11.67 -1.06
N GLY A 148 4.75 -11.09 -1.71
CA GLY A 148 4.99 -9.65 -1.74
C GLY A 148 6.46 -9.31 -1.57
N SER A 149 6.76 -8.05 -1.31
CA SER A 149 8.13 -7.53 -1.21
C SER A 149 8.47 -7.18 0.23
N ARG A 150 9.18 -8.07 0.93
CA ARG A 150 9.60 -7.90 2.34
C ARG A 150 10.37 -6.60 2.57
N LYS A 151 11.41 -6.37 1.78
CA LYS A 151 12.31 -5.21 1.93
C LYS A 151 11.63 -3.88 1.57
N LEU A 152 10.60 -3.89 0.73
CA LEU A 152 9.85 -2.68 0.38
C LEU A 152 8.78 -2.28 1.40
N LEU A 153 8.41 -3.12 2.36
CA LEU A 153 7.43 -2.75 3.39
C LEU A 153 7.85 -1.51 4.18
N LYS A 154 9.16 -1.32 4.37
CA LYS A 154 9.72 -0.18 5.13
C LYS A 154 9.64 1.17 4.41
N ILE A 155 9.50 1.20 3.08
CA ILE A 155 9.45 2.48 2.35
C ILE A 155 8.21 3.32 2.68
N GLU A 156 7.17 2.69 3.25
CA GLU A 156 6.00 3.38 3.77
C GLU A 156 6.31 4.19 5.05
N ASN A 157 7.44 3.93 5.71
CA ASN A 157 7.90 4.63 6.91
C ASN A 157 8.70 5.87 6.53
N ARG A 158 7.99 6.94 6.20
CA ARG A 158 8.56 8.20 5.74
C ARG A 158 9.47 8.84 6.80
N GLY A 159 10.68 9.25 6.39
CA GLY A 159 11.66 9.88 7.26
C GLY A 159 12.37 8.95 8.25
N GLU A 160 11.92 7.70 8.43
CA GLU A 160 12.54 6.72 9.30
C GLU A 160 13.65 5.93 8.60
N VAL A 161 13.58 5.83 7.28
CA VAL A 161 14.56 5.12 6.45
C VAL A 161 15.14 6.06 5.39
N GLU A 162 16.42 5.88 5.07
CA GLU A 162 17.13 6.72 4.09
C GLU A 162 16.47 6.66 2.71
N ARG A 163 16.03 5.47 2.30
CA ARG A 163 15.30 5.23 1.04
C ARG A 163 13.83 5.00 1.33
N ASP A 164 13.14 6.07 1.71
CA ASP A 164 11.69 6.05 1.88
C ASP A 164 10.96 6.19 0.53
N TYR A 165 9.65 6.20 0.60
CA TYR A 165 8.78 6.40 -0.57
C TYR A 165 9.18 7.64 -1.41
N TYR A 166 9.50 8.77 -0.77
CA TYR A 166 9.85 10.00 -1.52
C TYR A 166 11.16 9.85 -2.28
N TRP A 167 12.12 9.13 -1.71
CA TRP A 167 13.35 8.80 -2.41
C TRP A 167 13.06 7.99 -3.68
N PHE A 168 12.23 6.94 -3.58
CA PHE A 168 11.85 6.13 -4.75
C PHE A 168 11.04 6.94 -5.77
N ALA A 169 10.12 7.82 -5.33
CA ALA A 169 9.35 8.70 -6.19
C ALA A 169 10.25 9.69 -6.94
N GLU A 170 11.29 10.23 -6.28
CA GLU A 170 12.30 11.08 -6.91
C GLU A 170 13.11 10.30 -7.95
N GLN A 171 13.55 9.07 -7.63
CA GLN A 171 14.26 8.21 -8.60
C GLN A 171 13.36 7.85 -9.80
N ALA A 172 12.07 7.69 -9.57
CA ALA A 172 11.08 7.46 -10.63
C ALA A 172 10.76 8.72 -11.44
N GLY A 173 11.12 9.92 -10.96
CA GLY A 173 10.81 11.20 -11.59
C GLY A 173 9.33 11.56 -11.57
N ILE A 174 8.53 10.97 -10.68
CA ILE A 174 7.10 11.27 -10.57
C ILE A 174 6.86 12.45 -9.63
N PRO A 175 5.81 13.28 -9.88
CA PRO A 175 5.55 14.47 -9.08
C PRO A 175 5.27 14.16 -7.60
N THR A 176 5.95 14.88 -6.71
CA THR A 176 5.71 14.87 -5.26
C THR A 176 5.60 16.30 -4.74
N PRO A 177 4.96 16.54 -3.57
CA PRO A 177 4.97 17.86 -2.94
C PRO A 177 6.40 18.34 -2.69
N LYS A 178 6.65 19.64 -2.86
CA LYS A 178 7.93 20.24 -2.47
C LYS A 178 8.18 20.02 -0.98
N SER A 179 9.42 19.68 -0.64
CA SER A 179 9.86 19.57 0.75
C SER A 179 10.51 20.89 1.20
N TYR A 180 10.20 21.30 2.41
CA TYR A 180 10.89 22.44 3.08
C TYR A 180 12.11 21.99 3.88
N LYS A 181 12.60 20.75 3.71
CA LYS A 181 13.83 20.28 4.36
C LYS A 181 15.00 21.21 4.07
N GLY A 182 15.71 21.63 5.13
CA GLY A 182 16.81 22.60 5.03
C GLY A 182 16.39 24.07 5.15
N LYS A 183 15.09 24.40 5.08
CA LYS A 183 14.55 25.74 5.30
C LYS A 183 14.27 26.05 6.78
N TYR A 184 14.30 25.04 7.63
CA TYR A 184 14.07 25.16 9.07
C TYR A 184 15.08 24.33 9.86
N GLU A 185 15.15 24.59 11.15
CA GLU A 185 15.92 23.83 12.14
C GLU A 185 14.99 23.32 13.23
N ILE A 186 15.33 22.17 13.79
CA ILE A 186 14.62 21.61 14.96
C ILE A 186 15.34 22.06 16.21
N THR A 187 14.61 22.74 17.11
CA THR A 187 15.09 23.26 18.39
C THR A 187 14.40 22.53 19.54
N ASN A 188 14.80 22.81 20.77
CA ASN A 188 14.13 22.28 21.95
C ASN A 188 12.68 22.77 22.12
N SER A 189 12.31 23.89 21.49
CA SER A 189 10.96 24.43 21.47
C SER A 189 10.14 24.08 20.25
N GLY A 190 10.73 23.38 19.28
CA GLY A 190 10.02 22.97 18.07
C GLY A 190 10.79 23.24 16.77
N ILE A 191 10.08 23.73 15.77
CA ILE A 191 10.64 24.10 14.47
C ILE A 191 10.90 25.60 14.46
N LYS A 192 12.04 26.01 13.88
CA LYS A 192 12.38 27.41 13.64
C LYS A 192 12.78 27.62 12.20
N PHE A 193 12.05 28.44 11.45
CA PHE A 193 12.37 28.75 10.06
C PHE A 193 13.51 29.77 9.97
N LYS A 194 14.36 29.61 8.94
CA LYS A 194 15.48 30.50 8.65
C LYS A 194 15.04 31.81 8.00
N GLU A 195 13.91 31.79 7.33
CA GLU A 195 13.26 32.92 6.66
C GLU A 195 11.75 32.74 6.70
N PHE A 196 11.00 33.82 6.67
CA PHE A 196 9.54 33.74 6.58
C PHE A 196 9.12 33.17 5.22
N ILE A 197 8.21 32.21 5.26
CA ILE A 197 7.65 31.55 4.07
C ILE A 197 6.13 31.76 4.09
N ASP A 198 5.65 32.56 3.17
CA ASP A 198 4.23 32.89 2.98
C ASP A 198 3.57 31.88 2.02
N GLU A 199 3.59 30.61 2.39
CA GLU A 199 2.96 29.52 1.62
C GLU A 199 2.31 28.53 2.58
N PRO A 200 1.12 27.99 2.24
CA PRO A 200 0.50 26.91 3.02
C PRO A 200 1.35 25.65 3.04
N MET A 201 1.49 25.05 4.21
CA MET A 201 2.36 23.90 4.43
C MET A 201 1.74 22.85 5.34
N LEU A 202 2.20 21.61 5.20
CA LEU A 202 1.74 20.44 5.92
C LEU A 202 2.92 19.74 6.59
N LEU A 203 2.88 19.61 7.91
CA LEU A 203 3.79 18.76 8.65
C LEU A 203 3.14 17.38 8.84
N LYS A 204 3.89 16.34 8.56
CA LYS A 204 3.53 14.93 8.77
C LYS A 204 4.52 14.34 9.77
N ALA A 205 4.07 14.14 11.02
CA ALA A 205 4.88 13.58 12.11
C ALA A 205 4.24 12.32 12.70
N GLU A 206 4.99 11.55 13.46
CA GLU A 206 4.45 10.46 14.28
C GLU A 206 3.85 11.05 15.56
N HIS A 207 2.68 10.55 15.99
CA HIS A 207 2.05 10.98 17.22
C HIS A 207 2.82 10.44 18.43
N ALA A 208 3.28 11.31 19.34
CA ALA A 208 4.17 10.93 20.44
C ALA A 208 3.59 9.90 21.42
N GLN A 209 2.26 9.96 21.67
CA GLN A 209 1.57 9.07 22.62
C GLN A 209 0.94 7.85 21.95
N ARG A 210 0.65 7.95 20.64
CA ARG A 210 -0.02 6.92 19.84
C ARG A 210 0.81 6.64 18.60
N GLN A 211 1.93 5.94 18.78
CA GLN A 211 2.97 5.71 17.78
C GLN A 211 2.50 5.13 16.44
N LEU A 212 1.28 4.56 16.41
CA LEU A 212 0.67 4.02 15.18
C LEU A 212 -0.10 5.06 14.38
N GLU A 213 -0.38 6.20 14.98
CA GLU A 213 -1.09 7.31 14.37
C GLU A 213 -0.12 8.39 13.94
N ARG A 214 -0.50 9.15 12.91
CA ARG A 214 0.26 10.31 12.45
C ARG A 214 -0.45 11.57 12.88
N GLU A 215 0.35 12.54 13.26
CA GLU A 215 -0.09 13.90 13.48
C GLU A 215 0.12 14.71 12.21
N PHE A 216 -0.94 15.40 11.77
CA PHE A 216 -0.91 16.30 10.62
C PHE A 216 -1.14 17.73 11.12
N ILE A 217 -0.20 18.63 10.83
CA ILE A 217 -0.34 20.04 11.14
C ILE A 217 -0.41 20.82 9.84
N TRP A 218 -1.53 21.50 9.64
CA TRP A 218 -1.78 22.37 8.50
C TRP A 218 -1.55 23.80 8.93
N ALA A 219 -0.67 24.51 8.26
CA ALA A 219 -0.37 25.90 8.54
C ALA A 219 -0.50 26.74 7.28
N VAL A 220 -0.86 28.01 7.43
CA VAL A 220 -1.02 28.95 6.32
C VAL A 220 0.31 29.56 5.90
N ASP A 221 1.28 29.61 6.82
CA ASP A 221 2.62 30.12 6.63
C ASP A 221 3.59 29.52 7.66
N SER A 222 4.86 29.91 7.60
CA SER A 222 5.91 29.40 8.49
C SER A 222 5.73 29.81 9.94
N GLN A 223 5.17 31.00 10.22
CA GLN A 223 4.93 31.44 11.60
C GLN A 223 3.81 30.63 12.25
N ASP A 224 2.68 30.44 11.56
CA ASP A 224 1.57 29.58 12.02
C ASP A 224 2.06 28.14 12.27
N MET A 225 2.98 27.63 11.44
CA MET A 225 3.59 26.31 11.64
C MET A 225 4.41 26.26 12.94
N GLU A 226 5.27 27.24 13.18
CA GLU A 226 6.07 27.32 14.41
C GLU A 226 5.16 27.31 15.65
N GLU A 227 4.12 28.15 15.67
CA GLU A 227 3.17 28.30 16.79
C GLU A 227 2.40 26.99 17.05
N GLN A 228 1.92 26.32 15.99
CA GLN A 228 1.18 25.07 16.14
C GLN A 228 2.06 23.92 16.62
N VAL A 229 3.30 23.82 16.14
CA VAL A 229 4.27 22.80 16.59
C VAL A 229 4.62 23.00 18.06
N GLU A 230 4.92 24.23 18.50
CA GLU A 230 5.22 24.54 19.89
C GLU A 230 4.06 24.15 20.82
N LYS A 231 2.82 24.47 20.43
CA LYS A 231 1.61 24.08 21.16
C LYS A 231 1.47 22.57 21.30
N LYS A 232 1.71 21.81 20.22
CA LYS A 232 1.59 20.35 20.24
C LYS A 232 2.72 19.66 21.01
N LEU A 233 3.91 20.22 21.03
CA LEU A 233 4.98 19.77 21.92
C LEU A 233 4.61 19.98 23.39
N SER A 234 4.06 21.17 23.71
CA SER A 234 3.64 21.52 25.06
C SER A 234 2.49 20.64 25.58
N SER A 235 1.60 20.19 24.68
CA SER A 235 0.52 19.26 25.02
C SER A 235 0.95 17.79 25.06
N GLY A 236 2.18 17.47 24.63
CA GLY A 236 2.71 16.11 24.55
C GLY A 236 2.14 15.28 23.38
N GLU A 237 1.48 15.90 22.40
CA GLU A 237 1.00 15.24 21.17
C GLU A 237 2.16 14.99 20.20
N LEU A 238 3.18 15.86 20.22
CA LEU A 238 4.44 15.67 19.51
C LEU A 238 5.61 15.50 20.48
N SER A 239 6.71 14.97 19.98
CA SER A 239 8.01 14.94 20.65
C SER A 239 9.09 15.52 19.73
N ILE A 240 10.20 15.97 20.30
CA ILE A 240 11.35 16.43 19.50
C ILE A 240 11.86 15.27 18.63
N GLU A 241 11.81 14.04 19.12
CA GLU A 241 12.21 12.87 18.33
C GLU A 241 11.29 12.65 17.13
N SER A 242 9.96 12.77 17.31
CA SER A 242 9.02 12.64 16.17
C SER A 242 9.21 13.76 15.14
N LEU A 243 9.67 14.95 15.55
CA LEU A 243 9.98 16.04 14.63
C LEU A 243 11.22 15.76 13.77
N LYS A 244 12.23 15.04 14.29
CA LYS A 244 13.44 14.69 13.53
C LYS A 244 13.12 13.79 12.31
N HIS A 245 12.07 12.98 12.43
CA HIS A 245 11.58 12.10 11.39
C HIS A 245 10.38 12.68 10.64
N ALA A 246 9.94 13.87 10.98
CA ALA A 246 8.81 14.52 10.34
C ALA A 246 9.16 15.02 8.94
N ARG A 247 8.14 15.05 8.07
CA ARG A 247 8.23 15.68 6.77
C ARG A 247 7.35 16.92 6.73
N LEU A 248 7.99 18.05 6.46
CA LEU A 248 7.31 19.31 6.17
C LEU A 248 7.30 19.53 4.66
N GLU A 249 6.11 19.72 4.11
CA GLU A 249 5.90 19.80 2.66
C GLU A 249 4.82 20.80 2.27
N GLN A 250 4.80 21.16 1.00
CA GLN A 250 3.77 21.96 0.36
C GLN A 250 2.40 21.30 0.48
N ILE A 251 1.36 22.10 0.72
CA ILE A 251 -0.03 21.64 0.57
C ILE A 251 -0.38 21.51 -0.90
N VAL A 252 -0.93 20.38 -1.26
CA VAL A 252 -1.49 20.12 -2.59
C VAL A 252 -3.00 20.08 -2.49
N LEU A 253 -3.69 20.82 -3.34
CA LEU A 253 -5.15 20.89 -3.33
C LEU A 253 -5.73 20.05 -4.49
N GLY A 254 -6.63 19.14 -4.16
CA GLY A 254 -7.32 18.27 -5.10
C GLY A 254 -7.95 17.06 -4.43
N PRO A 255 -8.72 16.26 -5.16
CA PRO A 255 -9.26 15.00 -4.66
C PRO A 255 -8.14 14.00 -4.36
N HIS A 256 -8.25 13.33 -3.22
CA HIS A 256 -7.34 12.28 -2.81
C HIS A 256 -7.76 10.96 -3.45
N ALA A 257 -6.89 10.36 -4.23
CA ALA A 257 -7.13 9.11 -4.93
C ALA A 257 -6.06 8.07 -4.61
N ASN A 258 -6.49 6.91 -4.15
CA ASN A 258 -5.67 5.71 -4.12
C ASN A 258 -5.83 5.01 -5.46
N ILE A 259 -4.74 4.86 -6.19
CA ILE A 259 -4.74 4.17 -7.49
C ILE A 259 -4.14 2.79 -7.26
N ASN A 260 -4.96 1.77 -7.39
CA ASN A 260 -4.62 0.40 -7.03
C ASN A 260 -4.15 -0.38 -8.25
N PHE A 261 -3.04 -1.07 -8.09
CA PHE A 261 -2.39 -1.89 -9.11
C PHE A 261 -2.10 -3.29 -8.58
N PHE A 262 -1.81 -4.18 -9.53
CA PHE A 262 -1.25 -5.49 -9.25
C PHE A 262 -0.10 -5.77 -10.21
N PHE A 263 1.09 -6.01 -9.68
CA PHE A 263 2.21 -6.46 -10.50
C PHE A 263 2.38 -7.97 -10.41
N SER A 264 2.35 -8.63 -11.57
CA SER A 264 2.49 -10.07 -11.70
C SER A 264 3.87 -10.46 -12.22
N PRO A 265 4.78 -10.99 -11.37
CA PRO A 265 6.05 -11.53 -11.84
C PRO A 265 5.88 -12.67 -12.85
N LEU A 266 4.80 -13.43 -12.73
CA LEU A 266 4.48 -14.53 -13.66
C LEU A 266 4.16 -13.98 -15.05
N TYR A 267 3.33 -12.93 -15.12
CA TYR A 267 2.95 -12.31 -16.39
C TYR A 267 4.12 -11.56 -17.04
N ALA A 268 5.03 -11.01 -16.24
CA ALA A 268 6.26 -10.38 -16.76
C ALA A 268 7.20 -11.37 -17.48
N GLN A 269 7.00 -12.67 -17.30
CA GLN A 269 7.75 -13.72 -17.99
C GLN A 269 7.00 -14.32 -19.20
N GLU A 270 5.73 -13.99 -19.37
CA GLU A 270 4.92 -14.51 -20.49
C GLU A 270 5.22 -13.79 -21.81
N ASP A 271 4.90 -14.45 -22.90
CA ASP A 271 4.91 -13.83 -24.23
C ASP A 271 3.56 -13.15 -24.47
N TRP A 272 3.59 -11.84 -24.73
CA TRP A 272 2.41 -11.01 -24.97
C TRP A 272 2.11 -10.81 -26.47
N GLY A 273 2.91 -11.45 -27.35
CA GLY A 273 2.72 -11.41 -28.79
C GLY A 273 2.67 -9.97 -29.35
N GLU A 274 1.70 -9.70 -30.22
CA GLU A 274 1.54 -8.37 -30.85
C GLU A 274 1.44 -7.22 -29.87
N SER A 275 0.89 -7.43 -28.66
CA SER A 275 0.80 -6.38 -27.63
C SER A 275 2.18 -5.96 -27.16
N GLU A 276 3.11 -6.90 -27.01
CA GLU A 276 4.50 -6.65 -26.64
C GLU A 276 5.23 -5.87 -27.74
N GLU A 277 5.08 -6.30 -28.99
CA GLU A 277 5.69 -5.64 -30.15
C GLU A 277 5.17 -4.23 -30.34
N ALA A 278 3.84 -4.05 -30.22
CA ALA A 278 3.21 -2.73 -30.29
C ALA A 278 3.70 -1.82 -29.17
N PHE A 279 3.82 -2.33 -27.95
CA PHE A 279 4.29 -1.55 -26.81
C PHE A 279 5.75 -1.09 -27.00
N GLN A 280 6.63 -1.99 -27.44
CA GLN A 280 8.02 -1.64 -27.80
C GLN A 280 8.09 -0.54 -28.86
N LYS A 281 7.27 -0.68 -29.91
CA LYS A 281 7.24 0.31 -31.01
C LYS A 281 6.72 1.67 -30.57
N ILE A 282 5.67 1.72 -29.73
CA ILE A 282 5.01 2.95 -29.28
C ILE A 282 5.90 3.70 -28.28
N TYR A 283 6.49 2.98 -27.33
CA TYR A 283 7.19 3.59 -26.19
C TYR A 283 8.72 3.53 -26.30
N GLY A 284 9.26 2.90 -27.35
CA GLY A 284 10.72 2.80 -27.55
C GLY A 284 11.46 1.99 -26.48
N VAL A 285 10.75 1.08 -25.83
CA VAL A 285 11.33 0.24 -24.75
C VAL A 285 11.78 -1.12 -25.28
N ASP A 286 12.69 -1.77 -24.54
CA ASP A 286 13.06 -3.15 -24.84
C ASP A 286 11.95 -4.15 -24.45
N LYS A 287 12.09 -5.39 -24.91
CA LYS A 287 11.14 -6.49 -24.70
C LYS A 287 10.86 -6.76 -23.22
N LYS A 288 11.89 -6.75 -22.37
CA LYS A 288 11.77 -7.01 -20.94
C LYS A 288 10.96 -5.93 -20.26
N THR A 289 11.25 -4.67 -20.58
CA THR A 289 10.52 -3.51 -20.04
C THR A 289 9.06 -3.49 -20.51
N ALA A 290 8.80 -3.81 -21.78
CA ALA A 290 7.43 -3.94 -22.28
C ALA A 290 6.63 -4.98 -21.48
N ARG A 291 7.20 -6.15 -21.21
CA ARG A 291 6.58 -7.22 -20.40
C ARG A 291 6.30 -6.78 -18.97
N ILE A 292 7.22 -6.05 -18.35
CA ILE A 292 7.04 -5.50 -17.01
C ILE A 292 5.82 -4.55 -16.97
N PHE A 293 5.70 -3.65 -17.96
CA PHE A 293 4.59 -2.71 -18.03
C PHE A 293 3.25 -3.41 -18.29
N LEU A 294 3.23 -4.39 -19.20
CA LEU A 294 2.04 -5.18 -19.49
C LEU A 294 1.59 -6.04 -18.29
N ALA A 295 2.53 -6.44 -17.44
CA ALA A 295 2.26 -7.20 -16.23
C ALA A 295 1.85 -6.33 -15.02
N ASN A 296 1.90 -4.99 -15.13
CA ASN A 296 1.44 -4.06 -14.12
C ASN A 296 -0.03 -3.68 -14.37
N GLU A 297 -0.92 -4.35 -13.69
CA GLU A 297 -2.35 -4.26 -13.93
C GLU A 297 -2.97 -3.09 -13.14
N PHE A 298 -3.69 -2.21 -13.81
CA PHE A 298 -4.57 -1.25 -13.17
C PHE A 298 -5.83 -1.97 -12.67
N ILE A 299 -6.12 -1.86 -11.38
CA ILE A 299 -7.23 -2.58 -10.74
C ILE A 299 -8.42 -1.67 -10.49
N SER A 300 -8.20 -0.55 -9.77
CA SER A 300 -9.29 0.31 -9.32
C SER A 300 -8.79 1.63 -8.76
N ILE A 301 -9.73 2.51 -8.44
CA ILE A 301 -9.46 3.76 -7.72
C ILE A 301 -10.43 3.86 -6.56
N ASP A 302 -9.94 4.31 -5.41
CA ASP A 302 -10.74 4.63 -4.24
C ASP A 302 -10.30 5.93 -3.57
N GLU A 303 -11.21 6.56 -2.85
CA GLU A 303 -10.96 7.73 -2.01
C GLU A 303 -10.98 7.32 -0.54
N ARG A 304 -10.05 7.88 0.24
CA ARG A 304 -10.06 7.75 1.70
C ARG A 304 -11.05 8.70 2.32
N ARG A 305 -11.74 8.24 3.37
CA ARG A 305 -12.67 9.03 4.17
C ARG A 305 -12.16 9.16 5.59
N GLU A 306 -11.90 10.39 6.00
CA GLU A 306 -11.47 10.73 7.34
C GLU A 306 -12.68 11.05 8.21
N THR A 307 -12.74 10.42 9.40
CA THR A 307 -13.93 10.41 10.25
C THR A 307 -14.44 11.80 10.62
N VAL A 308 -13.61 12.61 11.26
CA VAL A 308 -14.02 13.94 11.76
C VAL A 308 -13.91 14.97 10.65
N TRP A 309 -12.85 14.93 9.87
CA TRP A 309 -12.59 15.90 8.82
C TRP A 309 -13.66 15.89 7.72
N ASP A 310 -14.11 14.71 7.31
CA ASP A 310 -15.22 14.58 6.35
C ASP A 310 -16.52 15.19 6.87
N GLY A 311 -16.76 15.13 8.17
CA GLY A 311 -17.88 15.82 8.80
C GLY A 311 -17.74 17.34 8.72
N ILE A 312 -16.57 17.86 9.06
CA ILE A 312 -16.26 19.30 9.03
C ILE A 312 -16.42 19.87 7.63
N ARG A 313 -15.87 19.21 6.62
CA ARG A 313 -15.92 19.63 5.20
C ARG A 313 -17.34 19.84 4.67
N ARG A 314 -18.34 19.17 5.24
CA ARG A 314 -19.74 19.26 4.83
C ARG A 314 -20.52 20.39 5.53
N MET A 315 -19.90 21.07 6.50
CA MET A 315 -20.52 22.16 7.21
C MET A 315 -20.38 23.48 6.43
N PRO A 316 -21.27 24.48 6.69
CA PRO A 316 -21.08 25.84 6.19
C PRO A 316 -19.73 26.43 6.63
N ILE A 317 -19.14 27.25 5.79
CA ILE A 317 -17.80 27.79 5.99
C ILE A 317 -17.64 28.56 7.30
N ASP A 318 -18.66 29.31 7.71
CA ASP A 318 -18.67 30.04 8.98
C ASP A 318 -18.62 29.10 10.20
N ILE A 319 -19.24 27.93 10.10
CA ILE A 319 -19.15 26.90 11.14
C ILE A 319 -17.77 26.26 11.16
N GLN A 320 -17.19 25.96 9.97
CA GLN A 320 -15.83 25.45 9.89
C GLN A 320 -14.84 26.38 10.56
N GLN A 321 -14.95 27.70 10.32
CA GLN A 321 -14.09 28.72 10.94
C GLN A 321 -14.24 28.73 12.47
N LYS A 322 -15.48 28.73 12.99
CA LYS A 322 -15.74 28.65 14.44
C LYS A 322 -15.22 27.39 15.10
N LEU A 323 -15.29 26.24 14.39
CA LEU A 323 -14.71 24.98 14.89
C LEU A 323 -13.18 25.07 14.93
N LYS A 324 -12.56 25.71 13.93
CA LYS A 324 -11.10 25.95 13.91
C LYS A 324 -10.63 26.83 15.07
N GLU A 325 -11.41 27.88 15.42
CA GLU A 325 -11.16 28.71 16.61
C GLU A 325 -11.24 27.88 17.89
N LYS A 326 -12.29 27.05 18.03
CA LYS A 326 -12.42 26.13 19.18
C LYS A 326 -11.31 25.09 19.27
N GLU A 327 -10.81 24.62 18.14
CA GLU A 327 -9.66 23.72 18.09
C GLU A 327 -8.39 24.42 18.58
N ARG A 328 -8.17 25.68 18.18
CA ARG A 328 -7.07 26.51 18.69
C ARG A 328 -7.17 26.73 20.21
N GLU A 329 -8.37 26.83 20.75
CA GLU A 329 -8.62 26.91 22.20
C GLU A 329 -8.50 25.56 22.93
N GLY A 330 -8.27 24.45 22.22
CA GLY A 330 -8.23 23.10 22.79
C GLY A 330 -9.62 22.52 23.19
N LYS A 331 -10.70 23.17 22.76
CA LYS A 331 -12.11 22.76 23.05
C LYS A 331 -12.68 21.79 22.02
N PHE A 332 -11.98 21.57 20.92
CA PHE A 332 -12.33 20.68 19.83
C PHE A 332 -11.05 20.09 19.22
N LYS A 333 -11.14 18.87 18.70
CA LYS A 333 -10.03 18.24 17.99
C LYS A 333 -10.53 17.64 16.68
N SER A 334 -9.97 18.06 15.57
CA SER A 334 -10.12 17.39 14.29
C SER A 334 -9.17 16.19 14.21
N THR A 335 -9.59 15.13 13.53
CA THR A 335 -8.75 13.98 13.24
C THR A 335 -8.81 13.67 11.75
N PHE A 336 -7.69 13.16 11.22
CA PHE A 336 -7.55 12.73 9.84
C PHE A 336 -7.47 11.20 9.75
N GLU A 337 -7.96 10.50 10.79
CA GLU A 337 -7.98 9.05 10.80
C GLU A 337 -8.88 8.51 9.69
N VAL A 338 -8.31 7.66 8.85
CA VAL A 338 -9.02 7.03 7.73
C VAL A 338 -9.72 5.79 8.24
N THR A 339 -11.05 5.84 8.29
CA THR A 339 -11.88 4.71 8.73
C THR A 339 -12.68 4.07 7.61
N LEU A 340 -12.90 4.78 6.51
CA LEU A 340 -13.72 4.34 5.39
C LEU A 340 -13.00 4.58 4.07
N HIS A 341 -13.43 3.84 3.05
CA HIS A 341 -13.06 4.06 1.66
C HIS A 341 -14.31 4.14 0.79
N SER A 342 -14.27 4.97 -0.25
CA SER A 342 -15.33 5.05 -1.25
C SER A 342 -14.76 4.89 -2.65
N MET A 343 -15.54 4.31 -3.55
CA MET A 343 -15.15 4.17 -4.95
C MET A 343 -15.05 5.52 -5.62
N LEU A 344 -14.05 5.64 -6.52
CA LEU A 344 -13.92 6.75 -7.45
C LEU A 344 -13.93 6.26 -8.88
N SER A 345 -14.43 7.12 -9.76
CA SER A 345 -14.24 7.01 -11.20
C SER A 345 -13.49 8.23 -11.69
N ILE A 346 -12.49 8.05 -12.55
CA ILE A 346 -11.77 9.14 -13.20
C ILE A 346 -12.04 9.11 -14.70
N ARG A 347 -11.76 10.23 -15.37
CA ARG A 347 -11.79 10.26 -16.84
C ARG A 347 -10.79 9.28 -17.41
N GLU A 348 -11.19 8.50 -18.38
CA GLU A 348 -10.35 7.46 -19.00
C GLU A 348 -9.02 8.03 -19.55
N SER A 349 -9.05 9.27 -20.06
CA SER A 349 -7.84 9.99 -20.51
C SER A 349 -6.77 10.16 -19.43
N LEU A 350 -7.14 10.14 -18.15
CA LEU A 350 -6.20 10.23 -17.03
C LEU A 350 -5.64 8.88 -16.58
N ILE A 351 -6.23 7.76 -17.00
CA ILE A 351 -5.74 6.41 -16.65
C ILE A 351 -4.33 6.19 -17.22
N LYS A 352 -4.07 6.71 -18.41
CA LYS A 352 -2.74 6.67 -19.02
C LYS A 352 -1.69 7.31 -18.10
N ASP A 353 -1.96 8.50 -17.56
CA ASP A 353 -1.01 9.21 -16.71
C ASP A 353 -0.81 8.47 -15.38
N ALA A 354 -1.87 7.89 -14.82
CA ALA A 354 -1.80 7.03 -13.64
C ALA A 354 -0.92 5.78 -13.88
N LEU A 355 -1.11 5.10 -15.01
CA LEU A 355 -0.29 3.94 -15.41
C LEU A 355 1.17 4.32 -15.61
N ASN A 356 1.44 5.47 -16.22
CA ASN A 356 2.79 5.95 -16.46
C ASN A 356 3.52 6.27 -15.14
N CYS A 357 2.86 6.94 -14.19
CA CYS A 357 3.39 7.13 -12.83
C CYS A 357 3.70 5.80 -12.16
N ALA A 358 2.76 4.84 -12.26
CA ALA A 358 2.90 3.53 -11.68
C ALA A 358 4.08 2.75 -12.29
N ASN A 359 4.21 2.73 -13.61
CA ASN A 359 5.29 2.03 -14.29
C ASN A 359 6.66 2.64 -13.96
N ALA A 360 6.76 3.98 -13.88
CA ALA A 360 8.00 4.64 -13.48
C ALA A 360 8.40 4.26 -12.05
N PHE A 361 7.44 4.24 -11.11
CA PHE A 361 7.69 3.85 -9.73
C PHE A 361 8.07 2.37 -9.60
N LEU A 362 7.36 1.49 -10.33
CA LEU A 362 7.66 0.06 -10.38
C LEU A 362 9.10 -0.22 -10.83
N LEU A 363 9.54 0.46 -11.90
CA LEU A 363 10.92 0.33 -12.40
C LEU A 363 11.95 0.83 -11.38
N ALA A 364 11.68 1.94 -10.70
CA ALA A 364 12.55 2.43 -9.64
C ALA A 364 12.68 1.40 -8.50
N CYS A 365 11.57 0.80 -8.07
CA CYS A 365 11.59 -0.25 -7.07
C CYS A 365 12.39 -1.48 -7.55
N LEU A 366 12.15 -1.91 -8.78
CA LEU A 366 12.87 -3.06 -9.36
C LEU A 366 14.39 -2.82 -9.46
N LYS A 367 14.78 -1.60 -9.81
CA LYS A 367 16.19 -1.23 -9.95
C LYS A 367 16.92 -1.16 -8.62
N TYR A 368 16.32 -0.48 -7.65
CA TYR A 368 17.03 -0.11 -6.42
C TYR A 368 16.80 -1.07 -5.25
N GLU A 369 15.75 -1.89 -5.32
CA GLU A 369 15.45 -2.91 -4.31
C GLU A 369 14.86 -4.16 -4.98
N PRO A 370 15.65 -4.94 -5.73
CA PRO A 370 15.21 -6.18 -6.33
C PRO A 370 14.63 -7.17 -5.29
N PRO A 371 13.56 -7.89 -5.64
CA PRO A 371 12.94 -8.04 -6.94
C PRO A 371 11.92 -6.95 -7.29
N GLY A 372 11.86 -5.84 -6.57
CA GLY A 372 10.88 -4.80 -6.75
C GLY A 372 9.52 -5.16 -6.13
N ILE A 373 8.46 -4.54 -6.63
CA ILE A 373 7.10 -4.80 -6.17
C ILE A 373 6.62 -6.16 -6.67
N ILE A 374 5.94 -6.91 -5.82
CA ILE A 374 5.28 -8.19 -6.14
C ILE A 374 3.84 -8.12 -5.63
N GLY A 375 2.88 -8.44 -6.49
CA GLY A 375 1.48 -8.52 -6.12
C GLY A 375 0.78 -7.16 -6.00
N PRO A 376 -0.15 -6.99 -5.05
CA PRO A 376 -0.96 -5.79 -4.92
C PRO A 376 -0.16 -4.61 -4.38
N TRP A 377 -0.42 -3.43 -4.95
CA TRP A 377 0.18 -2.18 -4.50
C TRP A 377 -0.67 -0.97 -4.90
N CYS A 378 -0.37 0.19 -4.35
CA CYS A 378 -1.17 1.39 -4.54
C CYS A 378 -0.29 2.64 -4.49
N LEU A 379 -0.51 3.57 -5.42
CA LEU A 379 -0.05 4.95 -5.31
C LEU A 379 -1.16 5.79 -4.66
N GLN A 380 -0.81 6.52 -3.62
CA GLN A 380 -1.71 7.48 -2.97
C GLN A 380 -1.41 8.87 -3.52
N THR A 381 -2.37 9.43 -4.26
CA THR A 381 -2.17 10.65 -5.03
C THR A 381 -3.18 11.72 -4.66
N ILE A 382 -2.82 12.98 -4.94
CA ILE A 382 -3.78 14.07 -5.11
C ILE A 382 -3.79 14.42 -6.59
N ILE A 383 -4.97 14.46 -7.19
CA ILE A 383 -5.13 14.86 -8.58
C ILE A 383 -5.43 16.36 -8.58
N THR A 384 -4.48 17.15 -9.03
CA THR A 384 -4.60 18.62 -9.08
C THR A 384 -4.61 19.14 -10.51
N TRP A 385 -5.05 20.39 -10.68
CA TRP A 385 -4.93 21.14 -11.93
C TRP A 385 -3.95 22.28 -11.69
N ASP A 386 -2.72 22.15 -12.18
CA ASP A 386 -1.65 23.09 -11.91
C ASP A 386 -0.48 22.94 -12.90
N LYS A 387 0.59 23.73 -12.69
CA LYS A 387 1.86 23.62 -13.40
C LYS A 387 2.78 22.60 -12.75
N VAL A 388 3.36 21.71 -13.53
CA VAL A 388 4.31 20.69 -13.01
C VAL A 388 5.50 21.33 -12.31
N SER A 389 5.96 22.51 -12.80
CA SER A 389 7.08 23.25 -12.20
C SER A 389 6.89 23.66 -10.73
N LYS A 390 5.65 23.64 -10.22
CA LYS A 390 5.35 23.94 -8.82
C LYS A 390 5.66 22.77 -7.86
N TYR A 391 5.90 21.58 -8.38
CA TYR A 391 6.12 20.38 -7.59
C TYR A 391 7.57 19.93 -7.63
N ASN A 392 7.95 19.07 -6.68
CA ASN A 392 9.23 18.37 -6.77
C ASN A 392 9.10 17.31 -7.87
N TYR A 393 9.67 17.64 -9.02
CA TYR A 393 9.61 16.85 -10.23
C TYR A 393 10.98 16.90 -10.91
N LYS A 394 11.53 15.74 -11.19
CA LYS A 394 12.72 15.62 -12.04
C LYS A 394 12.33 14.76 -13.22
N PRO A 395 12.58 15.21 -14.47
CA PRO A 395 12.42 14.32 -15.62
C PRO A 395 13.24 13.05 -15.35
N VAL A 396 12.64 11.89 -15.63
CA VAL A 396 13.32 10.61 -15.40
C VAL A 396 14.63 10.63 -16.17
N LEU A 397 15.68 10.72 -15.43
CA LEU A 397 17.02 10.61 -15.96
C LEU A 397 17.31 9.11 -16.13
N LYS A 398 17.68 8.69 -17.32
CA LYS A 398 18.20 7.38 -17.70
C LYS A 398 18.06 6.30 -16.62
N PHE A 399 17.10 5.41 -16.77
CA PHE A 399 17.19 4.12 -16.11
C PHE A 399 18.42 3.40 -16.69
N ASP A 400 19.29 2.96 -15.82
CA ASP A 400 20.57 2.38 -16.17
C ASP A 400 20.39 0.99 -16.83
N ALA A 401 21.36 0.62 -17.63
CA ALA A 401 21.48 -0.53 -18.51
C ALA A 401 21.14 -1.92 -17.95
N THR A 402 20.94 -2.08 -16.64
CA THR A 402 20.54 -3.36 -16.05
C THR A 402 19.11 -3.80 -16.42
N LEU A 403 18.28 -2.86 -16.89
CA LEU A 403 16.90 -3.12 -17.35
C LEU A 403 16.76 -2.99 -18.87
N GLY A 404 17.83 -2.76 -19.59
CA GLY A 404 17.80 -2.41 -21.01
C GLY A 404 17.70 -0.91 -21.24
N ASP A 405 17.59 -0.49 -22.48
CA ASP A 405 17.36 0.92 -22.85
C ASP A 405 15.94 1.33 -22.46
N VAL A 406 15.77 1.69 -21.20
CA VAL A 406 14.51 2.20 -20.68
C VAL A 406 14.35 3.65 -21.12
N PRO A 407 13.12 4.14 -21.37
CA PRO A 407 12.85 5.52 -21.69
C PRO A 407 13.60 6.52 -20.84
N LYS A 408 14.09 7.58 -21.43
CA LYS A 408 15.11 8.48 -20.85
C LYS A 408 14.52 9.61 -20.04
N THR A 409 13.22 9.90 -20.24
CA THR A 409 12.49 11.00 -19.58
C THR A 409 11.05 10.60 -19.27
N ALA A 410 10.38 11.34 -18.39
CA ALA A 410 8.96 11.14 -18.16
C ALA A 410 8.10 11.40 -19.40
N ALA A 411 8.58 12.23 -20.34
CA ALA A 411 7.95 12.44 -21.64
C ALA A 411 7.96 11.17 -22.48
N ASP A 412 9.01 10.36 -22.38
CA ASP A 412 9.12 9.08 -23.10
C ASP A 412 8.06 8.07 -22.64
N TYR A 413 7.57 8.23 -21.40
CA TYR A 413 6.41 7.50 -20.90
C TYR A 413 5.08 8.17 -21.25
N GLY A 414 5.11 9.33 -21.93
CA GLY A 414 3.92 10.14 -22.15
C GLY A 414 3.24 10.60 -20.86
N LEU A 415 3.98 10.66 -19.75
CA LEU A 415 3.48 11.10 -18.45
C LEU A 415 3.00 12.53 -18.51
N TYR A 416 3.92 13.40 -18.93
CA TYR A 416 3.68 14.81 -19.19
C TYR A 416 4.56 15.22 -20.36
N ASP A 417 4.11 16.17 -21.18
CA ASP A 417 5.03 16.86 -22.07
C ASP A 417 5.87 17.81 -21.18
N VAL A 418 6.99 17.28 -20.69
CA VAL A 418 7.92 17.97 -19.81
C VAL A 418 9.02 18.70 -20.58
N SER A 419 8.78 19.03 -21.83
CA SER A 419 9.61 20.03 -22.51
C SER A 419 9.65 21.29 -21.65
N GLU A 420 10.73 22.07 -21.74
CA GLU A 420 10.83 23.36 -21.05
C GLU A 420 9.61 24.28 -21.30
N LYS A 421 8.92 24.07 -22.44
CA LYS A 421 7.70 24.79 -22.80
C LYS A 421 6.45 24.28 -22.07
N ALA A 422 6.41 23.00 -21.70
CA ALA A 422 5.23 22.38 -21.11
C ALA A 422 5.20 22.44 -19.57
N LYS A 423 6.36 22.59 -18.91
CA LYS A 423 6.43 22.65 -17.43
C LYS A 423 5.60 23.77 -16.81
N ASP A 424 5.34 24.84 -17.56
CA ASP A 424 4.56 26.00 -17.13
C ASP A 424 3.12 26.02 -17.67
N ILE A 425 2.69 24.94 -18.32
CA ILE A 425 1.30 24.76 -18.76
C ILE A 425 0.51 24.11 -17.64
N GLU A 426 -0.68 24.63 -17.34
CA GLU A 426 -1.61 24.02 -16.39
C GLU A 426 -2.21 22.74 -16.97
N MET A 427 -2.14 21.66 -16.21
CA MET A 427 -2.66 20.35 -16.59
C MET A 427 -3.09 19.53 -15.36
N HIS A 428 -3.74 18.40 -15.57
CA HIS A 428 -3.96 17.46 -14.49
C HIS A 428 -2.65 16.79 -14.12
N ILE A 429 -2.33 16.82 -12.83
CA ILE A 429 -1.10 16.24 -12.27
C ILE A 429 -1.48 15.26 -11.17
N PHE A 430 -0.89 14.07 -11.22
CA PHE A 430 -0.94 13.10 -10.14
C PHE A 430 0.23 13.36 -9.19
N VAL A 431 -0.02 14.18 -8.16
CA VAL A 431 0.99 14.46 -7.14
C VAL A 431 0.95 13.32 -6.12
N THR A 432 1.98 12.51 -6.11
CA THR A 432 2.03 11.33 -5.26
C THR A 432 2.50 11.70 -3.87
N GLN A 433 1.80 11.19 -2.85
CA GLN A 433 2.06 11.54 -1.45
C GLN A 433 2.48 10.36 -0.58
N ASP A 434 2.13 9.15 -1.02
CA ASP A 434 2.40 7.92 -0.30
C ASP A 434 2.27 6.71 -1.23
N VAL A 435 2.77 5.58 -0.77
CA VAL A 435 2.65 4.30 -1.46
C VAL A 435 2.19 3.22 -0.48
N ALA A 436 1.58 2.19 -0.99
CA ALA A 436 1.37 0.95 -0.28
C ALA A 436 1.86 -0.20 -1.17
N VAL A 437 2.92 -0.88 -0.76
CA VAL A 437 3.52 -2.00 -1.52
C VAL A 437 3.01 -3.36 -1.03
N ARG A 438 1.72 -3.40 -0.72
CA ARG A 438 1.00 -4.54 -0.13
C ARG A 438 -0.51 -4.36 -0.34
N HIS A 439 -1.30 -5.33 0.10
CA HIS A 439 -2.76 -5.24 0.04
C HIS A 439 -3.29 -4.01 0.80
N GLY A 440 -4.00 -3.15 0.09
CA GLY A 440 -4.50 -1.86 0.61
C GLY A 440 -5.76 -1.99 1.47
N GLY A 441 -6.05 -0.94 2.24
CA GLY A 441 -7.26 -0.88 3.08
C GLY A 441 -8.56 -0.70 2.30
N GLY A 442 -8.48 -0.17 1.08
CA GLY A 442 -9.62 -0.03 0.17
C GLY A 442 -10.08 -1.32 -0.50
N ALA A 443 -9.53 -2.49 -0.14
CA ALA A 443 -9.81 -3.76 -0.78
C ALA A 443 -11.29 -4.09 -0.89
N ASN A 444 -12.07 -3.78 0.14
CA ASN A 444 -13.51 -4.04 0.16
C ASN A 444 -14.29 -3.25 -0.92
N VAL A 445 -13.76 -2.11 -1.38
CA VAL A 445 -14.36 -1.29 -2.44
C VAL A 445 -14.24 -1.98 -3.81
N HIS A 446 -13.31 -2.94 -3.93
CA HIS A 446 -13.03 -3.66 -5.16
C HIS A 446 -13.92 -4.90 -5.34
N MET A 447 -14.72 -5.24 -4.35
CA MET A 447 -15.57 -6.43 -4.34
C MET A 447 -16.90 -6.26 -5.08
N GLY A 448 -17.20 -5.08 -5.58
CA GLY A 448 -18.48 -4.77 -6.19
C GLY A 448 -18.40 -4.39 -7.66
N VAL A 449 -19.55 -3.97 -8.19
CA VAL A 449 -19.69 -3.46 -9.57
C VAL A 449 -18.76 -2.29 -9.86
N GLY A 450 -18.31 -1.58 -8.82
CA GLY A 450 -17.37 -0.47 -8.94
C GLY A 450 -15.95 -0.84 -9.37
N ALA A 451 -15.56 -2.10 -9.30
CA ALA A 451 -14.27 -2.59 -9.79
C ALA A 451 -14.28 -2.80 -11.31
N GLN A 452 -14.79 -1.82 -12.07
CA GLN A 452 -15.04 -1.94 -13.51
C GLN A 452 -13.79 -2.31 -14.32
N TYR A 453 -12.64 -1.76 -13.94
CA TYR A 453 -11.41 -1.97 -14.71
C TYR A 453 -10.90 -3.40 -14.60
N SER A 454 -10.89 -3.98 -13.39
CA SER A 454 -10.52 -5.37 -13.21
C SER A 454 -11.59 -6.31 -13.77
N ASN A 455 -12.88 -5.96 -13.65
CA ASN A 455 -13.99 -6.75 -14.19
C ASN A 455 -13.92 -6.83 -15.71
N ALA A 456 -13.57 -5.75 -16.40
CA ALA A 456 -13.40 -5.75 -17.85
C ALA A 456 -12.33 -6.74 -18.29
N LYS A 457 -11.20 -6.78 -17.59
CA LYS A 457 -10.08 -7.68 -17.89
C LYS A 457 -10.43 -9.16 -17.65
N TYR A 458 -11.07 -9.47 -16.52
CA TYR A 458 -11.31 -10.86 -16.10
C TYR A 458 -12.71 -11.39 -16.46
N LYS A 459 -13.55 -10.56 -17.07
CA LYS A 459 -14.96 -10.88 -17.43
C LYS A 459 -15.79 -11.37 -16.23
N ARG A 460 -15.44 -10.92 -15.02
CA ARG A 460 -16.12 -11.24 -13.77
C ARG A 460 -15.75 -10.21 -12.71
N ILE A 461 -16.53 -10.15 -11.64
CA ILE A 461 -16.17 -9.39 -10.45
C ILE A 461 -14.90 -10.00 -9.85
N MET A 462 -13.89 -9.17 -9.67
CA MET A 462 -12.58 -9.55 -9.16
C MET A 462 -12.16 -8.58 -8.07
N SER A 463 -12.04 -9.06 -6.84
CA SER A 463 -11.45 -8.27 -5.76
C SER A 463 -9.92 -8.26 -5.84
N LEU A 464 -9.27 -7.41 -5.05
CA LEU A 464 -7.81 -7.43 -4.95
C LEU A 464 -7.31 -8.73 -4.29
N GLY A 465 -8.08 -9.25 -3.32
CA GLY A 465 -7.85 -10.57 -2.76
C GLY A 465 -7.97 -11.68 -3.79
N ASP A 466 -9.06 -11.67 -4.60
CA ASP A 466 -9.25 -12.64 -5.69
C ASP A 466 -8.07 -12.60 -6.67
N ARG A 467 -7.59 -11.41 -7.04
CA ARG A 467 -6.42 -11.29 -7.93
C ARG A 467 -5.17 -11.89 -7.32
N THR A 468 -4.96 -11.66 -6.01
CA THR A 468 -3.83 -12.24 -5.26
C THR A 468 -3.94 -13.77 -5.19
N ALA A 469 -5.11 -14.29 -4.87
CA ALA A 469 -5.35 -15.74 -4.79
C ALA A 469 -5.21 -16.41 -6.16
N LEU A 470 -5.65 -15.75 -7.24
CA LEU A 470 -5.44 -16.22 -8.62
C LEU A 470 -3.95 -16.32 -8.95
N GLU A 471 -3.14 -15.31 -8.56
CA GLU A 471 -1.70 -15.34 -8.76
C GLU A 471 -1.04 -16.51 -8.04
N ILE A 472 -1.36 -16.69 -6.77
CA ILE A 472 -0.87 -17.83 -5.97
C ILE A 472 -1.28 -19.16 -6.63
N ARG A 473 -2.54 -19.30 -7.03
CA ARG A 473 -3.03 -20.51 -7.69
C ARG A 473 -2.30 -20.80 -9.01
N ASN A 474 -2.05 -19.76 -9.80
CA ASN A 474 -1.30 -19.90 -11.05
C ASN A 474 0.17 -20.26 -10.80
N ALA A 475 0.80 -19.68 -9.79
CA ALA A 475 2.17 -20.01 -9.39
C ALA A 475 2.31 -21.47 -8.96
N ILE A 476 1.36 -21.97 -8.15
CA ILE A 476 1.31 -23.38 -7.74
C ILE A 476 1.17 -24.30 -8.98
N LYS A 477 0.22 -24.00 -9.87
CA LYS A 477 0.00 -24.81 -11.11
C LYS A 477 1.23 -24.81 -12.02
N LYS A 478 1.92 -23.70 -12.14
CA LYS A 478 3.12 -23.54 -12.96
C LYS A 478 4.41 -23.99 -12.27
N LYS A 479 4.35 -24.37 -10.99
CA LYS A 479 5.52 -24.67 -10.13
C LYS A 479 6.52 -23.50 -10.10
N LYS A 480 6.00 -22.30 -9.92
CA LYS A 480 6.75 -21.03 -9.89
C LYS A 480 6.42 -20.20 -8.65
N LEU A 481 6.09 -20.85 -7.52
CA LEU A 481 5.73 -20.13 -6.29
C LEU A 481 6.88 -19.28 -5.76
N GLU A 482 8.12 -19.69 -6.02
CA GLU A 482 9.34 -18.94 -5.70
C GLU A 482 9.42 -17.55 -6.35
N GLU A 483 8.70 -17.32 -7.45
CA GLU A 483 8.66 -16.00 -8.08
C GLU A 483 7.85 -14.98 -7.28
N LEU A 484 6.93 -15.43 -6.44
CA LEU A 484 6.01 -14.58 -5.68
C LEU A 484 6.51 -14.25 -4.28
N VAL A 485 7.57 -14.89 -3.79
CA VAL A 485 7.96 -14.81 -2.38
C VAL A 485 9.28 -14.08 -2.16
N THR A 486 9.32 -13.50 -0.96
CA THR A 486 10.53 -12.92 -0.38
C THR A 486 10.68 -13.33 1.08
#